data_47bf976d0ec7b0d3c0cdd0ca72506269
#
_entry.id   47bf976d0ec7b0d3c0cdd0ca72506269
#
_cell.length_a   1.000
_cell.length_b   1.000
_cell.length_c   1.000
_cell.angle_alpha   90.00
_cell.angle_beta   90.00
_cell.angle_gamma   90.00
#
_symmetry.space_group_name_H-M   'P 1'
#
loop_
_entity.id
_entity.type
_entity.pdbx_description
1 polymer ?
#
loop_
_entity_poly.entity_id
_entity_poly.type
_entity_poly.pdbx_seq_one_letter_code
_entity_poly.pdbx_strand_id
1 'polypeptide(L)'
;VRSGIALVRIATRLAATIPTLLFPIAHAHFGDGPHPVAPAEILTWNDEQRSVGFRSYADIFPTRTIRAGEITSPLVENHQDLSGVSYSWEGKTFTLDDYLQANRVAGIIVVQGGRIRFERYRLDSGPSTVWVSYSIAKSVVSMLFGAAIADGYIEGVKDPITRYLPRLAGGAYEGVSVEQLLQMSSGVTWQEDYVDPQADVSRLPSRILPLIDYMQALPRAAKPGTKFNYSTGETHLAGAVLRAAIGNNLADYLTHKIWQPFGMEADGNWMLGTRGGAEHAGCCISATLRDYARLGLFAMGGGVAADGSRILPPDWMAASTSPSPNFPGYGYFWWLREGGAFAAVGIYGQLIWVDPNNEIVIAMQSAWPSAGSRALAGQRWAVVDAIATAVNAEN
;
A
#
# COMPACT_ATOMS: atom_id res chain seq x y z
N VAL A 1 59.90 59.09 -30.19
CA VAL A 1 59.36 60.04 -29.22
C VAL A 1 57.93 59.61 -28.84
N ARG A 2 57.72 59.39 -27.59
CA ARG A 2 56.50 59.18 -26.77
C ARG A 2 56.28 57.79 -26.31
N SER A 3 56.60 57.62 -25.07
CA SER A 3 56.32 56.57 -24.11
C SER A 3 54.79 56.40 -23.87
N GLY A 4 54.35 55.23 -23.79
CA GLY A 4 53.01 54.88 -23.26
C GLY A 4 53.12 53.76 -22.23
N ILE A 5 52.94 54.12 -20.98
CA ILE A 5 52.99 53.25 -19.81
C ILE A 5 51.66 52.41 -19.78
N ALA A 6 51.81 51.11 -19.83
CA ALA A 6 50.68 50.21 -19.65
C ALA A 6 50.43 49.92 -18.15
N LEU A 7 49.25 50.29 -17.61
CA LEU A 7 48.81 49.96 -16.29
C LEU A 7 48.28 48.49 -16.29
N VAL A 8 48.99 47.64 -15.57
CA VAL A 8 48.51 46.28 -15.24
C VAL A 8 47.51 46.38 -14.09
N ARG A 9 46.25 46.08 -14.34
CA ARG A 9 45.24 45.90 -13.31
C ARG A 9 45.31 44.46 -12.81
N ILE A 10 45.73 44.28 -11.56
CA ILE A 10 45.68 43.03 -10.83
C ILE A 10 44.24 42.87 -10.34
N ALA A 11 43.50 41.91 -10.91
CA ALA A 11 42.17 41.51 -10.44
C ALA A 11 42.35 40.43 -9.35
N THR A 12 42.18 40.84 -8.11
CA THR A 12 42.12 39.93 -6.97
C THR A 12 40.80 39.18 -7.02
N ARG A 13 40.82 37.89 -7.36
CA ARG A 13 39.69 37.01 -7.23
C ARG A 13 39.52 36.61 -5.76
N LEU A 14 38.51 37.12 -5.08
CA LEU A 14 38.02 36.54 -3.82
C LEU A 14 37.39 35.17 -4.16
N ALA A 15 38.03 34.11 -3.69
CA ALA A 15 37.44 32.78 -3.66
C ALA A 15 36.46 32.75 -2.47
N ALA A 16 35.15 32.78 -2.76
CA ALA A 16 34.12 32.51 -1.78
C ALA A 16 34.12 31.00 -1.50
N THR A 17 34.61 30.60 -0.34
CA THR A 17 34.44 29.25 0.18
C THR A 17 33.01 29.09 0.64
N ILE A 18 32.23 28.31 -0.14
CA ILE A 18 30.92 27.84 0.26
C ILE A 18 31.16 26.74 1.29
N PRO A 19 30.66 26.85 2.53
CA PRO A 19 30.74 25.75 3.47
C PRO A 19 29.84 24.61 2.97
N THR A 20 30.44 23.49 2.63
CA THR A 20 29.76 22.25 2.35
C THR A 20 29.15 21.78 3.67
N LEU A 21 27.86 22.04 3.87
CA LEU A 21 27.06 21.42 4.93
C LEU A 21 26.96 19.93 4.61
N LEU A 22 27.85 19.16 5.24
CA LEU A 22 27.70 17.72 5.32
C LEU A 22 26.48 17.42 6.21
N PHE A 23 25.32 17.21 5.61
CA PHE A 23 24.22 16.54 6.30
C PHE A 23 24.69 15.13 6.64
N PRO A 24 24.56 14.68 7.89
CA PRO A 24 24.81 13.29 8.20
C PRO A 24 23.78 12.45 7.43
N ILE A 25 24.27 11.65 6.48
CA ILE A 25 23.47 10.56 5.92
C ILE A 25 23.16 9.67 7.11
N ALA A 26 21.91 9.68 7.58
CA ALA A 26 21.44 8.73 8.55
C ALA A 26 21.58 7.34 7.91
N HIS A 27 22.68 6.67 8.22
CA HIS A 27 22.81 5.26 7.94
C HIS A 27 21.77 4.58 8.82
N ALA A 28 20.74 3.97 8.21
CA ALA A 28 19.90 3.03 8.90
C ALA A 28 20.85 1.99 9.53
N HIS A 29 21.01 2.03 10.84
CA HIS A 29 21.73 1.02 11.57
C HIS A 29 20.96 -0.29 11.42
N PHE A 30 21.44 -1.18 10.54
CA PHE A 30 21.23 -2.58 10.74
C PHE A 30 21.99 -2.91 12.04
N GLY A 31 21.23 -3.15 13.11
CA GLY A 31 21.83 -3.62 14.33
C GLY A 31 22.63 -4.89 14.01
N ASP A 32 23.90 -4.92 14.38
CA ASP A 32 24.80 -6.08 14.22
C ASP A 32 24.40 -7.28 15.10
N GLY A 33 23.17 -7.29 15.66
CA GLY A 33 22.60 -8.39 16.40
C GLY A 33 21.90 -9.40 15.49
N PRO A 34 21.84 -10.69 15.87
CA PRO A 34 21.08 -11.68 15.12
C PRO A 34 19.61 -11.25 15.09
N HIS A 35 19.08 -10.93 13.91
CA HIS A 35 17.66 -10.72 13.74
C HIS A 35 16.92 -12.00 14.14
N PRO A 36 15.87 -11.92 14.98
CA PRO A 36 15.16 -13.11 15.47
C PRO A 36 14.42 -13.86 14.35
N VAL A 37 14.46 -13.31 13.10
CA VAL A 37 13.66 -13.80 11.98
C VAL A 37 14.48 -13.80 10.70
N ALA A 38 14.52 -14.94 9.98
CA ALA A 38 15.19 -15.07 8.71
C ALA A 38 14.30 -14.56 7.55
N PRO A 39 14.78 -13.65 6.67
CA PRO A 39 13.97 -13.08 5.57
C PRO A 39 13.44 -14.09 4.57
N ALA A 40 14.21 -15.16 4.30
CA ALA A 40 13.89 -16.15 3.26
C ALA A 40 12.67 -17.03 3.59
N GLU A 41 12.18 -17.01 4.83
CA GLU A 41 11.18 -17.96 5.32
C GLU A 41 9.86 -17.30 5.74
N ILE A 42 9.57 -16.10 5.25
CA ILE A 42 8.43 -15.28 5.70
C ILE A 42 7.08 -16.03 5.67
N LEU A 43 6.87 -16.89 4.69
CA LEU A 43 5.62 -17.66 4.57
C LEU A 43 5.58 -18.86 5.52
N THR A 44 6.74 -19.26 6.10
CA THR A 44 6.86 -20.37 7.05
C THR A 44 7.06 -19.91 8.48
N TRP A 45 7.06 -18.61 8.74
CA TRP A 45 7.23 -18.06 10.09
C TRP A 45 6.17 -18.59 11.04
N ASN A 46 6.60 -18.98 12.23
CA ASN A 46 5.68 -19.30 13.32
C ASN A 46 4.99 -18.06 13.89
N ASP A 47 4.11 -18.22 14.87
CA ASP A 47 3.31 -17.14 15.45
C ASP A 47 4.14 -16.03 16.07
N GLU A 48 5.21 -16.36 16.77
CA GLU A 48 6.11 -15.40 17.40
C GLU A 48 6.92 -14.64 16.34
N GLN A 49 7.51 -15.37 15.40
CA GLN A 49 8.24 -14.79 14.27
C GLN A 49 7.39 -13.82 13.46
N ARG A 50 6.10 -14.16 13.20
CA ARG A 50 5.19 -13.23 12.53
C ARG A 50 4.94 -11.98 13.35
N SER A 51 4.67 -12.11 14.64
CA SER A 51 4.40 -10.96 15.51
C SER A 51 5.58 -10.00 15.60
N VAL A 52 6.80 -10.52 15.70
CA VAL A 52 8.03 -9.72 15.72
C VAL A 52 8.36 -9.19 14.31
N GLY A 53 8.36 -10.07 13.31
CA GLY A 53 8.79 -9.72 11.96
C GLY A 53 7.88 -8.70 11.28
N PHE A 54 6.56 -8.74 11.52
CA PHE A 54 5.63 -7.80 10.87
C PHE A 54 5.75 -6.37 11.41
N ARG A 55 6.19 -6.18 12.66
CA ARG A 55 6.47 -4.86 13.22
C ARG A 55 7.91 -4.38 13.02
N SER A 56 8.83 -5.29 12.65
CA SER A 56 10.25 -4.99 12.41
C SER A 56 10.64 -5.15 10.94
N TYR A 57 9.69 -4.98 10.03
CA TYR A 57 9.88 -5.30 8.61
C TYR A 57 11.00 -4.49 7.96
N ALA A 58 11.15 -3.23 8.36
CA ALA A 58 12.21 -2.34 7.88
C ALA A 58 13.61 -2.71 8.39
N ASP A 59 13.69 -3.46 9.50
CA ASP A 59 14.97 -3.96 10.02
C ASP A 59 15.42 -5.23 9.30
N ILE A 60 14.46 -5.97 8.72
CA ILE A 60 14.69 -7.26 8.06
C ILE A 60 14.94 -7.08 6.56
N PHE A 61 14.20 -6.19 5.92
CA PHE A 61 14.23 -5.97 4.47
C PHE A 61 14.74 -4.57 4.12
N PRO A 62 15.41 -4.41 2.96
CA PRO A 62 15.69 -3.09 2.45
C PRO A 62 14.39 -2.34 2.19
N THR A 63 14.31 -1.10 2.66
CA THR A 63 13.13 -0.24 2.49
C THR A 63 13.52 1.14 2.00
N ARG A 64 12.51 1.90 1.53
CA ARG A 64 12.59 3.34 1.32
C ARG A 64 11.55 4.01 2.21
N THR A 65 11.97 5.05 2.92
CA THR A 65 11.10 5.79 3.82
C THR A 65 10.07 6.60 3.02
N ILE A 66 8.83 6.54 3.48
CA ILE A 66 7.74 7.44 3.10
C ILE A 66 7.66 8.47 4.22
N ARG A 67 7.96 9.73 3.94
CA ARG A 67 8.15 10.74 5.00
C ARG A 67 6.82 11.39 5.37
N ALA A 68 6.56 11.48 6.66
CA ALA A 68 5.49 12.32 7.19
C ALA A 68 5.81 13.82 6.97
N GLY A 69 4.77 14.65 7.02
CA GLY A 69 4.88 16.10 6.99
C GLY A 69 4.92 16.70 8.39
N GLU A 70 4.93 18.04 8.45
CA GLU A 70 4.85 18.77 9.70
C GLU A 70 3.41 18.85 10.25
N ILE A 71 2.42 18.68 9.37
CA ILE A 71 0.99 18.78 9.70
C ILE A 71 0.41 17.36 9.73
N THR A 72 -0.30 17.05 10.81
CA THR A 72 -1.02 15.78 10.95
C THR A 72 -2.53 16.03 10.90
N SER A 73 -3.25 15.27 10.07
CA SER A 73 -4.71 15.23 10.09
C SER A 73 -5.20 14.63 11.41
N PRO A 74 -5.93 15.40 12.25
CA PRO A 74 -6.31 14.93 13.57
C PRO A 74 -7.33 13.79 13.47
N LEU A 75 -7.15 12.76 14.30
CA LEU A 75 -8.17 11.78 14.61
C LEU A 75 -8.64 12.05 16.04
N VAL A 76 -9.82 12.66 16.20
CA VAL A 76 -10.34 13.03 17.51
C VAL A 76 -10.90 11.79 18.21
N GLU A 77 -10.49 11.56 19.46
CA GLU A 77 -11.00 10.45 20.26
C GLU A 77 -12.44 10.71 20.70
N ASN A 78 -13.32 9.76 20.44
CA ASN A 78 -14.72 9.72 20.89
C ASN A 78 -15.13 8.25 21.00
N HIS A 79 -14.52 7.58 21.99
CA HIS A 79 -14.63 6.14 22.14
C HIS A 79 -16.05 5.69 22.47
N GLN A 80 -16.42 4.57 21.89
CA GLN A 80 -17.62 3.82 22.12
C GLN A 80 -17.27 2.47 22.74
N ASP A 81 -18.08 1.98 23.66
CA ASP A 81 -17.90 0.65 24.21
C ASP A 81 -18.38 -0.41 23.22
N LEU A 82 -17.43 -1.11 22.62
CA LEU A 82 -17.68 -2.23 21.72
C LEU A 82 -17.49 -3.60 22.40
N SER A 83 -17.40 -3.67 23.73
CA SER A 83 -17.21 -4.93 24.47
C SER A 83 -18.39 -5.91 24.28
N GLY A 84 -19.58 -5.39 24.02
CA GLY A 84 -20.79 -6.18 23.74
C GLY A 84 -20.92 -6.66 22.29
N VAL A 85 -20.00 -6.29 21.39
CA VAL A 85 -20.06 -6.71 19.99
C VAL A 85 -19.81 -8.20 19.88
N SER A 86 -20.76 -8.89 19.22
CA SER A 86 -20.68 -10.30 18.90
C SER A 86 -21.02 -10.55 17.44
N TYR A 87 -20.48 -11.62 16.87
CA TYR A 87 -20.76 -12.04 15.51
C TYR A 87 -21.02 -13.54 15.45
N SER A 88 -21.74 -13.98 14.42
CA SER A 88 -22.02 -15.39 14.18
C SER A 88 -21.18 -15.93 13.03
N TRP A 89 -20.56 -17.10 13.24
CA TRP A 89 -19.81 -17.79 12.22
C TRP A 89 -20.04 -19.32 12.34
N GLU A 90 -20.45 -19.98 11.26
CA GLU A 90 -20.73 -21.43 11.22
C GLU A 90 -21.62 -21.91 12.37
N GLY A 91 -22.69 -21.14 12.66
CA GLY A 91 -23.68 -21.46 13.69
C GLY A 91 -23.22 -21.25 15.14
N LYS A 92 -22.05 -20.65 15.36
CA LYS A 92 -21.53 -20.28 16.69
C LYS A 92 -21.46 -18.76 16.81
N THR A 93 -21.66 -18.28 18.04
CA THR A 93 -21.49 -16.86 18.37
C THR A 93 -20.15 -16.64 19.06
N PHE A 94 -19.45 -15.60 18.63
CA PHE A 94 -18.16 -15.17 19.15
C PHE A 94 -18.24 -13.68 19.51
N THR A 95 -17.48 -13.28 20.52
CA THR A 95 -17.29 -11.86 20.87
C THR A 95 -16.20 -11.22 20.00
N LEU A 96 -16.15 -9.88 19.99
CA LEU A 96 -15.02 -9.15 19.39
C LEU A 96 -13.69 -9.60 19.99
N ASP A 97 -13.61 -9.80 21.31
CA ASP A 97 -12.38 -10.23 21.97
C ASP A 97 -11.95 -11.63 21.56
N ASP A 98 -12.90 -12.57 21.37
CA ASP A 98 -12.59 -13.88 20.81
C ASP A 98 -11.94 -13.77 19.43
N TYR A 99 -12.47 -12.89 18.58
CA TYR A 99 -11.89 -12.65 17.26
C TYR A 99 -10.48 -12.08 17.35
N LEU A 100 -10.28 -11.02 18.16
CA LEU A 100 -8.98 -10.36 18.31
C LEU A 100 -7.92 -11.32 18.82
N GLN A 101 -8.29 -12.25 19.70
CA GLN A 101 -7.39 -13.25 20.26
C GLN A 101 -7.09 -14.37 19.26
N ALA A 102 -8.12 -15.02 18.73
CA ALA A 102 -7.99 -16.19 17.84
C ALA A 102 -7.29 -15.84 16.52
N ASN A 103 -7.54 -14.65 16.01
CA ASN A 103 -6.98 -14.17 14.75
C ASN A 103 -5.71 -13.30 14.94
N ARG A 104 -5.12 -13.32 16.15
CA ARG A 104 -3.86 -12.63 16.46
C ARG A 104 -3.82 -11.20 15.93
N VAL A 105 -4.87 -10.43 16.24
CA VAL A 105 -4.95 -9.01 15.85
C VAL A 105 -3.97 -8.21 16.70
N ALA A 106 -3.03 -7.52 16.07
CA ALA A 106 -2.04 -6.67 16.72
C ALA A 106 -2.58 -5.26 16.98
N GLY A 107 -3.45 -4.79 16.10
CA GLY A 107 -4.11 -3.51 16.23
C GLY A 107 -5.41 -3.47 15.45
N ILE A 108 -6.42 -2.81 16.01
CA ILE A 108 -7.68 -2.47 15.36
C ILE A 108 -8.08 -1.05 15.70
N ILE A 109 -8.49 -0.30 14.70
CA ILE A 109 -9.07 1.04 14.87
C ILE A 109 -10.36 1.14 14.07
N VAL A 110 -11.37 1.77 14.66
CA VAL A 110 -12.64 2.12 14.03
C VAL A 110 -12.79 3.63 14.08
N VAL A 111 -12.88 4.23 12.91
CA VAL A 111 -13.09 5.68 12.75
C VAL A 111 -14.45 5.89 12.11
N GLN A 112 -15.29 6.77 12.66
CA GLN A 112 -16.57 7.19 12.08
C GLN A 112 -16.69 8.72 12.15
N GLY A 113 -17.05 9.34 11.01
CA GLY A 113 -17.15 10.80 10.92
C GLY A 113 -15.85 11.52 11.33
N GLY A 114 -14.68 10.95 11.03
CA GLY A 114 -13.37 11.47 11.41
C GLY A 114 -13.01 11.30 12.89
N ARG A 115 -13.81 10.55 13.69
CA ARG A 115 -13.58 10.34 15.13
C ARG A 115 -13.24 8.88 15.41
N ILE A 116 -12.24 8.64 16.28
CA ILE A 116 -11.90 7.29 16.76
C ILE A 116 -13.02 6.82 17.68
N ARG A 117 -13.80 5.84 17.21
CA ARG A 117 -14.86 5.17 17.99
C ARG A 117 -14.31 4.02 18.83
N PHE A 118 -13.27 3.36 18.33
CA PHE A 118 -12.61 2.27 19.03
C PHE A 118 -11.16 2.14 18.56
N GLU A 119 -10.25 1.88 19.49
CA GLU A 119 -8.84 1.61 19.19
C GLU A 119 -8.30 0.63 20.23
N ARG A 120 -7.63 -0.43 19.77
CA ARG A 120 -7.02 -1.42 20.66
C ARG A 120 -5.75 -1.98 20.04
N TYR A 121 -4.75 -2.17 20.90
CA TYR A 121 -3.46 -2.75 20.54
C TYR A 121 -3.18 -4.02 21.35
N ARG A 122 -2.48 -4.97 20.73
CA ARG A 122 -2.08 -6.26 21.28
C ARG A 122 -0.73 -6.66 20.69
N LEU A 123 -0.20 -7.83 21.05
CA LEU A 123 1.05 -8.39 20.52
C LEU A 123 2.23 -7.41 20.64
N ASP A 124 2.37 -6.76 21.80
CA ASP A 124 3.38 -5.73 22.09
C ASP A 124 3.39 -4.57 21.05
N SER A 125 2.26 -4.29 20.44
CA SER A 125 2.06 -3.14 19.57
C SER A 125 1.44 -1.97 20.32
N GLY A 126 1.64 -0.77 19.80
CA GLY A 126 1.08 0.48 20.32
C GLY A 126 0.91 1.51 19.21
N PRO A 127 0.49 2.75 19.54
CA PRO A 127 0.19 3.78 18.54
C PRO A 127 1.35 4.09 17.60
N SER A 128 2.59 4.02 18.06
CA SER A 128 3.79 4.26 17.26
C SER A 128 4.33 3.04 16.53
N THR A 129 3.72 1.86 16.72
CA THR A 129 4.20 0.63 16.08
C THR A 129 3.82 0.66 14.59
N VAL A 130 4.83 0.57 13.73
CA VAL A 130 4.62 0.32 12.30
C VAL A 130 4.40 -1.17 12.08
N TRP A 131 3.57 -1.51 11.09
CA TRP A 131 3.22 -2.90 10.78
C TRP A 131 3.09 -3.07 9.27
N VAL A 132 3.53 -4.22 8.74
CA VAL A 132 3.54 -4.47 7.31
C VAL A 132 2.12 -4.65 6.74
N SER A 133 1.86 -4.02 5.59
CA SER A 133 0.55 -4.00 4.91
C SER A 133 0.23 -5.23 4.09
N TYR A 134 1.25 -5.94 3.64
CA TYR A 134 1.10 -6.86 2.51
C TYR A 134 0.31 -6.22 1.36
N SER A 135 -0.71 -6.91 0.83
CA SER A 135 -1.41 -6.49 -0.38
C SER A 135 -2.29 -5.23 -0.26
N ILE A 136 -2.41 -4.62 0.94
CA ILE A 136 -2.99 -3.27 1.05
C ILE A 136 -2.24 -2.28 0.14
N ALA A 137 -0.93 -2.47 -0.05
CA ALA A 137 -0.11 -1.65 -0.95
C ALA A 137 -0.68 -1.56 -2.38
N LYS A 138 -1.40 -2.58 -2.86
CA LYS A 138 -2.04 -2.56 -4.19
C LYS A 138 -3.03 -1.41 -4.33
N SER A 139 -3.86 -1.22 -3.31
CA SER A 139 -4.83 -0.12 -3.29
C SER A 139 -4.15 1.25 -3.20
N VAL A 140 -3.00 1.34 -2.52
CA VAL A 140 -2.16 2.55 -2.53
C VAL A 140 -1.62 2.81 -3.94
N VAL A 141 -1.13 1.79 -4.64
CA VAL A 141 -0.67 1.91 -6.05
C VAL A 141 -1.82 2.38 -6.95
N SER A 142 -3.05 1.88 -6.76
CA SER A 142 -4.21 2.40 -7.48
C SER A 142 -4.39 3.90 -7.28
N MET A 143 -4.34 4.39 -6.05
CA MET A 143 -4.45 5.82 -5.78
C MET A 143 -3.30 6.62 -6.41
N LEU A 144 -2.08 6.08 -6.45
CA LEU A 144 -0.96 6.72 -7.14
C LEU A 144 -1.15 6.78 -8.67
N PHE A 145 -1.83 5.82 -9.29
CA PHE A 145 -2.23 5.94 -10.69
C PHE A 145 -3.20 7.11 -10.89
N GLY A 146 -4.17 7.28 -10.00
CA GLY A 146 -5.05 8.43 -10.00
C GLY A 146 -4.28 9.75 -9.91
N ALA A 147 -3.33 9.86 -8.99
CA ALA A 147 -2.47 11.02 -8.86
C ALA A 147 -1.63 11.27 -10.12
N ALA A 148 -1.09 10.21 -10.74
CA ALA A 148 -0.30 10.32 -11.97
C ALA A 148 -1.13 10.78 -13.17
N ILE A 149 -2.40 10.42 -13.23
CA ILE A 149 -3.36 10.93 -14.24
C ILE A 149 -3.67 12.40 -13.95
N ALA A 150 -3.91 12.78 -12.70
CA ALA A 150 -4.15 14.18 -12.33
C ALA A 150 -2.95 15.08 -12.65
N ASP A 151 -1.72 14.56 -12.48
CA ASP A 151 -0.48 15.28 -12.80
C ASP A 151 -0.14 15.27 -14.32
N GLY A 152 -0.86 14.50 -15.14
CA GLY A 152 -0.61 14.38 -16.58
C GLY A 152 0.55 13.46 -16.97
N TYR A 153 1.09 12.67 -16.05
CA TYR A 153 2.10 11.64 -16.35
C TYR A 153 1.51 10.45 -17.10
N ILE A 154 0.24 10.16 -16.87
CA ILE A 154 -0.55 9.13 -17.54
C ILE A 154 -1.76 9.84 -18.16
N GLU A 155 -2.03 9.64 -19.45
CA GLU A 155 -3.16 10.31 -20.11
C GLU A 155 -4.51 9.74 -19.63
N GLY A 156 -4.57 8.44 -19.33
CA GLY A 156 -5.78 7.82 -18.81
C GLY A 156 -5.70 6.30 -18.70
N VAL A 157 -6.74 5.72 -18.11
CA VAL A 157 -6.80 4.27 -17.85
C VAL A 157 -6.88 3.42 -19.12
N LYS A 158 -7.22 4.02 -20.26
CA LYS A 158 -7.31 3.31 -21.56
C LYS A 158 -5.96 3.21 -22.28
N ASP A 159 -4.94 3.91 -21.81
CA ASP A 159 -3.61 3.84 -22.40
C ASP A 159 -3.06 2.43 -22.36
N PRO A 160 -2.41 1.96 -23.42
CA PRO A 160 -1.68 0.70 -23.37
C PRO A 160 -0.46 0.84 -22.44
N ILE A 161 -0.24 -0.13 -21.57
CA ILE A 161 0.90 -0.10 -20.64
C ILE A 161 2.25 -0.13 -21.34
N THR A 162 2.30 -0.62 -22.56
CA THR A 162 3.50 -0.61 -23.44
C THR A 162 3.95 0.79 -23.81
N ARG A 163 3.07 1.80 -23.73
CA ARG A 163 3.43 3.20 -23.91
C ARG A 163 4.45 3.69 -22.87
N TYR A 164 4.26 3.27 -21.62
CA TYR A 164 5.09 3.65 -20.48
C TYR A 164 6.24 2.67 -20.25
N LEU A 165 6.04 1.41 -20.64
CA LEU A 165 7.00 0.33 -20.50
C LEU A 165 7.18 -0.42 -21.83
N PRO A 166 7.90 0.17 -22.82
CA PRO A 166 8.04 -0.40 -24.18
C PRO A 166 8.64 -1.81 -24.21
N ARG A 167 9.36 -2.20 -23.15
CA ARG A 167 9.91 -3.55 -22.98
C ARG A 167 8.84 -4.66 -23.02
N LEU A 168 7.58 -4.33 -22.77
CA LEU A 168 6.44 -5.26 -22.81
C LEU A 168 5.86 -5.45 -24.23
N ALA A 169 6.31 -4.68 -25.21
CA ALA A 169 5.83 -4.80 -26.58
C ALA A 169 6.19 -6.16 -27.18
N GLY A 170 5.25 -6.73 -27.94
CA GLY A 170 5.39 -8.06 -28.57
C GLY A 170 5.31 -9.24 -27.60
N GLY A 171 5.08 -9.00 -26.31
CA GLY A 171 4.97 -10.05 -25.28
C GLY A 171 3.54 -10.31 -24.81
N ALA A 172 3.42 -10.99 -23.66
CA ALA A 172 2.14 -11.37 -23.07
C ALA A 172 1.26 -10.16 -22.71
N TYR A 173 1.84 -9.00 -22.52
CA TYR A 173 1.14 -7.76 -22.14
C TYR A 173 0.87 -6.81 -23.31
N GLU A 174 1.15 -7.23 -24.55
CA GLU A 174 0.81 -6.42 -25.72
C GLU A 174 -0.69 -6.10 -25.78
N GLY A 175 -1.05 -4.82 -25.94
CA GLY A 175 -2.44 -4.36 -25.99
C GLY A 175 -3.20 -4.38 -24.67
N VAL A 176 -2.54 -4.63 -23.54
CA VAL A 176 -3.13 -4.48 -22.20
C VAL A 176 -3.15 -3.01 -21.80
N SER A 177 -4.32 -2.50 -21.39
CA SER A 177 -4.47 -1.13 -20.90
C SER A 177 -4.15 -1.02 -19.41
N VAL A 178 -3.92 0.21 -18.94
CA VAL A 178 -3.79 0.53 -17.51
C VAL A 178 -5.01 0.04 -16.74
N GLU A 179 -6.23 0.25 -17.25
CA GLU A 179 -7.46 -0.22 -16.61
C GLU A 179 -7.48 -1.73 -16.44
N GLN A 180 -7.15 -2.48 -17.49
CA GLN A 180 -7.15 -3.95 -17.45
C GLN A 180 -6.10 -4.48 -16.47
N LEU A 181 -4.98 -3.80 -16.34
CA LEU A 181 -3.96 -4.12 -15.33
C LEU A 181 -4.48 -3.87 -13.91
N LEU A 182 -5.09 -2.70 -13.66
CA LEU A 182 -5.68 -2.35 -12.36
C LEU A 182 -6.86 -3.26 -11.98
N GLN A 183 -7.58 -3.81 -12.96
CA GLN A 183 -8.67 -4.75 -12.77
C GLN A 183 -8.21 -6.22 -12.67
N MET A 184 -6.90 -6.52 -12.67
CA MET A 184 -6.38 -7.90 -12.68
C MET A 184 -6.96 -8.71 -13.85
N SER A 185 -7.05 -8.13 -15.04
CA SER A 185 -7.72 -8.75 -16.19
C SER A 185 -6.87 -8.69 -17.48
N SER A 186 -5.55 -8.74 -17.37
CA SER A 186 -4.64 -8.77 -18.52
C SER A 186 -4.85 -9.98 -19.43
N GLY A 187 -5.38 -11.08 -18.88
CA GLY A 187 -5.49 -12.37 -19.54
C GLY A 187 -4.21 -13.21 -19.51
N VAL A 188 -3.18 -12.76 -18.84
CA VAL A 188 -1.92 -13.50 -18.64
C VAL A 188 -2.12 -14.52 -17.52
N THR A 189 -1.50 -15.70 -17.66
CA THR A 189 -1.55 -16.74 -16.62
C THR A 189 -0.77 -16.29 -15.39
N TRP A 190 -1.30 -16.67 -14.21
CA TRP A 190 -0.65 -16.41 -12.95
C TRP A 190 -1.17 -17.35 -11.87
N GLN A 191 -0.27 -17.84 -11.01
CA GLN A 191 -0.59 -18.65 -9.85
C GLN A 191 -0.24 -17.90 -8.56
N GLU A 192 -1.27 -17.57 -7.76
CA GLU A 192 -1.14 -16.85 -6.49
C GLU A 192 -1.23 -17.83 -5.28
N ASP A 193 -0.69 -19.02 -5.39
CA ASP A 193 -0.68 -19.98 -4.29
C ASP A 193 0.54 -19.78 -3.39
N TYR A 194 0.31 -19.26 -2.18
CA TYR A 194 1.37 -18.96 -1.21
C TYR A 194 1.96 -20.20 -0.51
N VAL A 195 1.37 -21.37 -0.68
CA VAL A 195 1.89 -22.62 -0.11
C VAL A 195 2.64 -23.47 -1.13
N ASP A 196 2.44 -23.20 -2.42
CA ASP A 196 3.16 -23.86 -3.50
C ASP A 196 4.49 -23.11 -3.82
N PRO A 197 5.66 -23.70 -3.55
CA PRO A 197 6.94 -23.05 -3.89
C PRO A 197 7.18 -22.94 -5.41
N GLN A 198 6.38 -23.63 -6.25
CA GLN A 198 6.44 -23.53 -7.70
C GLN A 198 5.46 -22.49 -8.27
N ALA A 199 4.55 -21.95 -7.46
CA ALA A 199 3.66 -20.90 -7.89
C ALA A 199 4.42 -19.63 -8.30
N ASP A 200 3.85 -18.87 -9.24
CA ASP A 200 4.47 -17.65 -9.77
C ASP A 200 4.78 -16.64 -8.67
N VAL A 201 3.88 -16.50 -7.69
CA VAL A 201 4.07 -15.58 -6.55
C VAL A 201 5.31 -15.93 -5.71
N SER A 202 5.65 -17.22 -5.59
CA SER A 202 6.81 -17.71 -4.85
C SER A 202 8.12 -17.59 -5.64
N ARG A 203 8.05 -17.52 -6.98
CA ARG A 203 9.18 -17.51 -7.90
C ARG A 203 9.47 -16.14 -8.50
N LEU A 204 8.63 -15.14 -8.20
CA LEU A 204 8.75 -13.81 -8.78
C LEU A 204 10.09 -13.17 -8.44
N PRO A 205 10.88 -12.71 -9.43
CA PRO A 205 12.15 -12.03 -9.17
C PRO A 205 11.97 -10.74 -8.35
N SER A 206 12.85 -10.51 -7.39
CA SER A 206 12.83 -9.29 -6.58
C SER A 206 13.33 -8.04 -7.30
N ARG A 207 14.19 -8.20 -8.31
CA ARG A 207 14.76 -7.07 -9.09
C ARG A 207 13.84 -6.71 -10.24
N ILE A 208 13.66 -5.40 -10.47
CA ILE A 208 12.65 -4.87 -11.40
C ILE A 208 12.80 -5.37 -12.85
N LEU A 209 13.99 -5.42 -13.43
CA LEU A 209 14.16 -5.87 -14.82
C LEU A 209 13.91 -7.37 -14.97
N PRO A 210 14.51 -8.27 -14.17
CA PRO A 210 14.15 -9.68 -14.18
C PRO A 210 12.67 -9.96 -13.91
N LEU A 211 12.01 -9.14 -13.05
CA LEU A 211 10.58 -9.23 -12.80
C LEU A 211 9.77 -8.94 -14.08
N ILE A 212 10.10 -7.86 -14.79
CA ILE A 212 9.44 -7.51 -16.06
C ILE A 212 9.63 -8.64 -17.09
N ASP A 213 10.85 -9.18 -17.20
CA ASP A 213 11.14 -10.28 -18.12
C ASP A 213 10.37 -11.55 -17.75
N TYR A 214 10.26 -11.87 -16.46
CA TYR A 214 9.47 -12.98 -15.96
C TYR A 214 7.99 -12.83 -16.34
N MET A 215 7.39 -11.67 -16.04
CA MET A 215 5.99 -11.41 -16.34
C MET A 215 5.71 -11.45 -17.84
N GLN A 216 6.59 -10.88 -18.66
CA GLN A 216 6.44 -10.89 -20.12
C GLN A 216 6.52 -12.29 -20.72
N ALA A 217 7.27 -13.20 -20.11
CA ALA A 217 7.45 -14.57 -20.57
C ALA A 217 6.27 -15.50 -20.22
N LEU A 218 5.37 -15.09 -19.34
CA LEU A 218 4.19 -15.88 -18.97
C LEU A 218 3.23 -16.02 -20.16
N PRO A 219 2.55 -17.16 -20.31
CA PRO A 219 1.59 -17.36 -21.39
C PRO A 219 0.36 -16.45 -21.24
N ARG A 220 -0.15 -15.95 -22.35
CA ARG A 220 -1.48 -15.33 -22.39
C ARG A 220 -2.52 -16.43 -22.56
N ALA A 221 -3.43 -16.57 -21.57
CA ALA A 221 -4.49 -17.58 -21.56
C ALA A 221 -5.87 -17.05 -21.98
N ALA A 222 -6.03 -15.72 -21.98
CA ALA A 222 -7.29 -15.08 -22.32
C ALA A 222 -7.07 -13.72 -23.01
N LYS A 223 -8.10 -13.23 -23.69
CA LYS A 223 -8.08 -11.86 -24.23
C LYS A 223 -8.07 -10.85 -23.06
N PRO A 224 -7.28 -9.76 -23.14
CA PRO A 224 -7.32 -8.71 -22.14
C PRO A 224 -8.73 -8.19 -21.88
N GLY A 225 -9.07 -7.97 -20.62
CA GLY A 225 -10.38 -7.51 -20.20
C GLY A 225 -11.49 -8.58 -20.19
N THR A 226 -11.17 -9.88 -20.28
CA THR A 226 -12.20 -10.93 -20.34
C THR A 226 -12.20 -11.92 -19.16
N LYS A 227 -11.15 -11.95 -18.36
CA LYS A 227 -11.02 -12.86 -17.22
C LYS A 227 -10.27 -12.18 -16.09
N PHE A 228 -10.87 -12.18 -14.89
CA PHE A 228 -10.20 -11.80 -13.67
C PHE A 228 -9.23 -12.90 -13.22
N ASN A 229 -8.01 -12.50 -12.85
CA ASN A 229 -7.04 -13.39 -12.24
C ASN A 229 -6.16 -12.59 -11.28
N TYR A 230 -6.41 -12.70 -9.98
CA TYR A 230 -5.65 -11.95 -8.97
C TYR A 230 -4.17 -12.25 -9.10
N SER A 231 -3.35 -11.21 -9.24
CA SER A 231 -1.92 -11.33 -9.52
C SER A 231 -1.09 -10.27 -8.81
N THR A 232 -0.30 -10.71 -7.84
CA THR A 232 0.72 -9.86 -7.22
C THR A 232 1.77 -9.41 -8.24
N GLY A 233 2.12 -10.26 -9.21
CA GLY A 233 3.02 -9.94 -10.31
C GLY A 233 2.52 -8.77 -11.16
N GLU A 234 1.23 -8.72 -11.47
CA GLU A 234 0.63 -7.59 -12.20
C GLU A 234 0.70 -6.28 -11.43
N THR A 235 0.59 -6.31 -10.11
CA THR A 235 0.75 -5.08 -9.34
C THR A 235 2.21 -4.61 -9.30
N HIS A 236 3.17 -5.54 -9.23
CA HIS A 236 4.58 -5.17 -9.40
C HIS A 236 4.85 -4.58 -10.78
N LEU A 237 4.23 -5.14 -11.82
CA LEU A 237 4.32 -4.59 -13.18
C LEU A 237 3.66 -3.21 -13.27
N ALA A 238 2.51 -3.02 -12.62
CA ALA A 238 1.86 -1.70 -12.49
C ALA A 238 2.79 -0.69 -11.82
N GLY A 239 3.50 -1.08 -10.76
CA GLY A 239 4.52 -0.25 -10.14
C GLY A 239 5.65 0.13 -11.09
N ALA A 240 6.09 -0.81 -11.96
CA ALA A 240 7.09 -0.52 -12.98
C ALA A 240 6.59 0.48 -14.03
N VAL A 241 5.35 0.32 -14.49
CA VAL A 241 4.67 1.26 -15.40
C VAL A 241 4.59 2.66 -14.77
N LEU A 242 4.13 2.73 -13.53
CA LEU A 242 3.99 4.00 -12.81
C LEU A 242 5.34 4.69 -12.62
N ARG A 243 6.38 3.96 -12.17
CA ARG A 243 7.74 4.50 -12.04
C ARG A 243 8.27 5.06 -13.36
N ALA A 244 8.03 4.36 -14.47
CA ALA A 244 8.46 4.81 -15.79
C ALA A 244 7.71 6.08 -16.21
N ALA A 245 6.42 6.17 -15.94
CA ALA A 245 5.59 7.34 -16.26
C ALA A 245 6.01 8.58 -15.45
N ILE A 246 6.18 8.45 -14.12
CA ILE A 246 6.48 9.58 -13.24
C ILE A 246 7.99 9.94 -13.21
N GLY A 247 8.86 9.09 -13.75
CA GLY A 247 10.31 9.31 -13.75
C GLY A 247 10.95 9.32 -12.35
N ASN A 248 10.27 8.75 -11.33
CA ASN A 248 10.70 8.75 -9.94
C ASN A 248 10.34 7.42 -9.24
N ASN A 249 10.80 7.24 -8.00
CA ASN A 249 10.41 6.11 -7.15
C ASN A 249 9.01 6.32 -6.55
N LEU A 250 8.36 5.19 -6.16
CA LEU A 250 6.98 5.23 -5.67
C LEU A 250 6.87 5.81 -4.26
N ALA A 251 7.86 5.59 -3.40
CA ALA A 251 7.81 6.07 -2.02
C ALA A 251 7.90 7.60 -1.95
N ASP A 252 8.77 8.24 -2.73
CA ASP A 252 8.83 9.70 -2.80
C ASP A 252 7.55 10.26 -3.44
N TYR A 253 7.01 9.59 -4.46
CA TYR A 253 5.75 10.02 -5.07
C TYR A 253 4.59 9.91 -4.08
N LEU A 254 4.48 8.81 -3.34
CA LEU A 254 3.50 8.64 -2.26
C LEU A 254 3.67 9.71 -1.17
N THR A 255 4.92 9.99 -0.78
CA THR A 255 5.25 11.04 0.20
C THR A 255 4.62 12.37 -0.19
N HIS A 256 4.90 12.83 -1.41
CA HIS A 256 4.49 14.18 -1.85
C HIS A 256 3.04 14.27 -2.31
N LYS A 257 2.44 13.15 -2.76
CA LYS A 257 1.06 13.17 -3.27
C LYS A 257 0.02 12.86 -2.22
N ILE A 258 0.28 11.93 -1.32
CA ILE A 258 -0.73 11.47 -0.38
C ILE A 258 -0.27 11.65 1.06
N TRP A 259 0.93 11.17 1.40
CA TRP A 259 1.35 11.03 2.80
C TRP A 259 1.42 12.38 3.53
N GLN A 260 2.19 13.31 2.99
CA GLN A 260 2.32 14.67 3.54
C GLN A 260 1.05 15.51 3.34
N PRO A 261 0.46 15.61 2.12
CA PRO A 261 -0.70 16.47 1.91
C PRO A 261 -1.95 16.05 2.69
N PHE A 262 -2.14 14.75 2.93
CA PHE A 262 -3.24 14.27 3.77
C PHE A 262 -2.92 14.36 5.27
N GLY A 263 -1.67 14.51 5.67
CA GLY A 263 -1.25 14.64 7.06
C GLY A 263 -1.18 13.30 7.80
N MET A 264 -0.38 12.35 7.27
CA MET A 264 -0.04 11.14 8.01
C MET A 264 0.82 11.49 9.22
N GLU A 265 0.64 10.78 10.35
CA GLU A 265 1.27 11.15 11.62
C GLU A 265 2.72 10.66 11.75
N ALA A 266 3.09 9.59 11.04
CA ALA A 266 4.39 8.99 11.16
C ALA A 266 5.00 8.66 9.80
N ASP A 267 6.34 8.52 9.77
CA ASP A 267 7.03 7.96 8.62
C ASP A 267 6.58 6.51 8.39
N GLY A 268 6.35 6.18 7.13
CA GLY A 268 6.17 4.81 6.69
C GLY A 268 7.42 4.29 5.99
N ASN A 269 7.40 3.00 5.66
CA ASN A 269 8.47 2.37 4.89
C ASN A 269 7.88 1.51 3.78
N TRP A 270 8.48 1.55 2.59
CA TRP A 270 8.09 0.67 1.49
C TRP A 270 9.24 -0.29 1.16
N MET A 271 8.97 -1.60 1.23
CA MET A 271 9.95 -2.64 0.94
C MET A 271 10.48 -2.52 -0.49
N LEU A 272 11.80 -2.71 -0.63
CA LEU A 272 12.50 -2.71 -1.91
C LEU A 272 12.87 -4.14 -2.32
N GLY A 273 12.91 -4.38 -3.61
CA GLY A 273 13.41 -5.66 -4.16
C GLY A 273 14.90 -5.91 -3.88
N THR A 274 15.68 -4.85 -3.82
CA THR A 274 17.10 -4.84 -3.42
C THR A 274 17.42 -3.48 -2.83
N ARG A 275 18.50 -3.37 -2.07
CA ARG A 275 18.98 -2.09 -1.53
C ARG A 275 19.15 -1.06 -2.67
N GLY A 276 18.49 0.08 -2.55
CA GLY A 276 18.47 1.14 -3.58
C GLY A 276 17.66 0.81 -4.84
N GLY A 277 16.97 -0.33 -4.86
CA GLY A 277 16.14 -0.79 -5.98
C GLY A 277 14.75 -0.18 -6.04
N ALA A 278 13.86 -0.83 -6.78
CA ALA A 278 12.45 -0.44 -6.89
C ALA A 278 11.64 -1.01 -5.72
N GLU A 279 10.56 -0.31 -5.37
CA GLU A 279 9.57 -0.74 -4.40
C GLU A 279 8.83 -2.00 -4.89
N HIS A 280 8.52 -2.90 -3.96
CA HIS A 280 7.57 -3.98 -4.19
C HIS A 280 6.15 -3.44 -4.22
N ALA A 281 5.69 -3.01 -5.39
CA ALA A 281 4.40 -2.34 -5.56
C ALA A 281 3.19 -3.22 -5.13
N GLY A 282 3.32 -4.54 -5.26
CA GLY A 282 2.29 -5.50 -4.86
C GLY A 282 2.19 -5.73 -3.35
N CYS A 283 3.16 -5.25 -2.56
CA CYS A 283 3.14 -5.45 -1.12
C CYS A 283 3.98 -4.42 -0.33
N CYS A 284 3.82 -4.52 0.94
CA CYS A 284 4.83 -4.35 1.97
C CYS A 284 5.20 -2.88 2.22
N ILE A 285 4.18 -2.03 2.34
CA ILE A 285 4.26 -0.76 3.07
C ILE A 285 4.15 -1.08 4.56
N SER A 286 4.97 -0.46 5.40
CA SER A 286 4.83 -0.49 6.86
C SER A 286 4.39 0.88 7.34
N ALA A 287 3.32 0.92 8.13
CA ALA A 287 2.73 2.15 8.64
C ALA A 287 2.11 1.93 10.02
N THR A 288 1.81 3.00 10.75
CA THR A 288 1.05 2.94 11.98
C THR A 288 -0.40 2.54 11.71
N LEU A 289 -1.09 2.02 12.71
CA LEU A 289 -2.51 1.67 12.59
C LEU A 289 -3.36 2.90 12.24
N ARG A 290 -3.07 4.04 12.86
CA ARG A 290 -3.76 5.30 12.61
C ARG A 290 -3.53 5.82 11.19
N ASP A 291 -2.33 5.60 10.61
CA ASP A 291 -2.07 5.99 9.22
C ASP A 291 -2.72 5.04 8.22
N TYR A 292 -2.92 3.77 8.54
CA TYR A 292 -3.80 2.90 7.75
C TYR A 292 -5.25 3.40 7.75
N ALA A 293 -5.75 3.88 8.90
CA ALA A 293 -7.07 4.49 8.95
C ALA A 293 -7.12 5.77 8.10
N ARG A 294 -6.08 6.62 8.14
CA ARG A 294 -5.99 7.83 7.29
C ARG A 294 -5.95 7.50 5.80
N LEU A 295 -5.29 6.42 5.37
CA LEU A 295 -5.37 5.95 3.98
C LEU A 295 -6.82 5.61 3.58
N GLY A 296 -7.56 4.97 4.49
CA GLY A 296 -8.99 4.69 4.29
C GLY A 296 -9.83 5.97 4.20
N LEU A 297 -9.58 6.95 5.08
CA LEU A 297 -10.25 8.26 5.07
C LEU A 297 -9.93 9.05 3.79
N PHE A 298 -8.69 9.05 3.33
CA PHE A 298 -8.29 9.66 2.06
C PHE A 298 -9.04 9.06 0.87
N ALA A 299 -9.14 7.71 0.83
CA ALA A 299 -9.90 7.01 -0.19
C ALA A 299 -11.40 7.33 -0.10
N MET A 300 -11.99 7.32 1.10
CA MET A 300 -13.39 7.67 1.37
C MET A 300 -13.71 9.12 0.95
N GLY A 301 -12.79 10.06 1.21
CA GLY A 301 -12.90 11.46 0.81
C GLY A 301 -12.64 11.73 -0.68
N GLY A 302 -12.53 10.69 -1.52
CA GLY A 302 -12.34 10.83 -2.96
C GLY A 302 -10.99 11.41 -3.35
N GLY A 303 -9.96 11.27 -2.50
CA GLY A 303 -8.61 11.72 -2.80
C GLY A 303 -8.38 13.22 -2.65
N VAL A 304 -8.98 13.82 -1.63
CA VAL A 304 -8.81 15.22 -1.25
C VAL A 304 -7.82 15.31 -0.08
N ALA A 305 -6.85 16.20 -0.17
CA ALA A 305 -5.85 16.47 0.87
C ALA A 305 -6.46 17.21 2.07
N ALA A 306 -5.73 17.34 3.17
CA ALA A 306 -6.18 18.00 4.38
C ALA A 306 -6.51 19.49 4.20
N ASP A 307 -5.84 20.17 3.27
CA ASP A 307 -6.08 21.57 2.92
C ASP A 307 -7.23 21.77 1.92
N GLY A 308 -7.93 20.70 1.52
CA GLY A 308 -9.00 20.71 0.54
C GLY A 308 -8.52 20.62 -0.92
N SER A 309 -7.23 20.60 -1.19
CA SER A 309 -6.71 20.40 -2.54
C SER A 309 -7.00 18.99 -3.06
N ARG A 310 -7.35 18.88 -4.34
CA ARG A 310 -7.68 17.60 -4.95
C ARG A 310 -6.43 16.93 -5.53
N ILE A 311 -6.14 15.74 -5.03
CA ILE A 311 -4.99 14.93 -5.45
C ILE A 311 -5.39 13.94 -6.54
N LEU A 312 -6.54 13.29 -6.39
CA LEU A 312 -7.04 12.32 -7.38
C LEU A 312 -8.10 12.99 -8.28
N PRO A 313 -8.27 12.54 -9.54
CA PRO A 313 -9.38 13.01 -10.37
C PRO A 313 -10.72 12.86 -9.64
N PRO A 314 -11.72 13.74 -9.88
CA PRO A 314 -12.99 13.73 -9.13
C PRO A 314 -13.68 12.36 -9.07
N ASP A 315 -13.65 11.62 -10.17
CA ASP A 315 -14.35 10.34 -10.31
C ASP A 315 -13.44 9.13 -10.07
N TRP A 316 -12.17 9.36 -9.67
CA TRP A 316 -11.19 8.28 -9.57
C TRP A 316 -11.60 7.20 -8.56
N MET A 317 -12.01 7.58 -7.35
CA MET A 317 -12.42 6.60 -6.34
C MET A 317 -13.73 5.92 -6.73
N ALA A 318 -14.68 6.63 -7.32
CA ALA A 318 -15.91 6.03 -7.83
C ALA A 318 -15.61 4.98 -8.92
N ALA A 319 -14.71 5.28 -9.87
CA ALA A 319 -14.27 4.31 -10.88
C ALA A 319 -13.50 3.15 -10.25
N SER A 320 -12.60 3.44 -9.30
CA SER A 320 -11.77 2.44 -8.62
C SER A 320 -12.56 1.43 -7.79
N THR A 321 -13.72 1.86 -7.27
CA THR A 321 -14.61 1.04 -6.44
C THR A 321 -15.90 0.62 -7.18
N SER A 322 -15.91 0.72 -8.50
CA SER A 322 -16.94 0.13 -9.35
C SER A 322 -16.59 -1.29 -9.76
N PRO A 323 -17.58 -2.17 -9.90
CA PRO A 323 -17.35 -3.55 -10.35
C PRO A 323 -16.66 -3.61 -11.71
N SER A 324 -15.60 -4.43 -11.81
CA SER A 324 -15.00 -4.73 -13.09
C SER A 324 -15.94 -5.60 -13.93
N PRO A 325 -15.93 -5.52 -15.28
CA PRO A 325 -16.86 -6.26 -16.13
C PRO A 325 -16.83 -7.77 -15.93
N ASN A 326 -15.70 -8.31 -15.46
CA ASN A 326 -15.46 -9.77 -15.40
C ASN A 326 -15.48 -10.33 -13.98
N PHE A 327 -15.51 -9.48 -12.98
CA PHE A 327 -15.60 -9.89 -11.58
C PHE A 327 -16.19 -8.77 -10.72
N PRO A 328 -17.46 -8.90 -10.29
CA PRO A 328 -18.15 -7.82 -9.57
C PRO A 328 -17.57 -7.52 -8.18
N GLY A 329 -16.74 -8.38 -7.63
CA GLY A 329 -16.09 -8.21 -6.32
C GLY A 329 -14.78 -7.42 -6.35
N TYR A 330 -14.36 -6.85 -7.50
CA TYR A 330 -13.07 -6.17 -7.62
C TYR A 330 -13.11 -4.99 -8.61
N GLY A 331 -12.50 -3.88 -8.20
CA GLY A 331 -12.33 -2.70 -9.02
C GLY A 331 -10.85 -2.45 -9.38
N TYR A 332 -10.36 -1.22 -9.29
CA TYR A 332 -8.95 -0.89 -9.52
C TYR A 332 -8.12 -1.15 -8.26
N PHE A 333 -7.72 -2.41 -8.06
CA PHE A 333 -6.98 -2.90 -6.89
C PHE A 333 -7.74 -2.71 -5.56
N TRP A 334 -9.07 -2.65 -5.59
CA TRP A 334 -9.95 -2.62 -4.42
C TRP A 334 -10.91 -3.79 -4.43
N TRP A 335 -11.07 -4.45 -3.29
CA TRP A 335 -12.12 -5.44 -3.06
C TRP A 335 -13.43 -4.73 -2.79
N LEU A 336 -14.49 -5.15 -3.47
CA LEU A 336 -15.82 -4.55 -3.34
C LEU A 336 -16.68 -5.37 -2.41
N ARG A 337 -17.53 -4.68 -1.65
CA ARG A 337 -18.45 -5.27 -0.69
C ARG A 337 -19.86 -4.80 -0.97
N GLU A 338 -20.84 -5.47 -0.36
CA GLU A 338 -22.24 -5.06 -0.42
C GLU A 338 -22.44 -3.67 0.19
N GLY A 339 -23.50 -2.96 -0.19
CA GLY A 339 -23.82 -1.65 0.32
C GLY A 339 -22.90 -0.51 -0.15
N GLY A 340 -22.01 -0.74 -1.13
CA GLY A 340 -21.07 0.27 -1.61
C GLY A 340 -19.78 0.37 -0.78
N ALA A 341 -19.62 -0.48 0.23
CA ALA A 341 -18.36 -0.59 0.97
C ALA A 341 -17.27 -1.22 0.11
N PHE A 342 -16.00 -0.90 0.41
CA PHE A 342 -14.85 -1.44 -0.28
C PHE A 342 -13.67 -1.66 0.68
N ALA A 343 -12.68 -2.43 0.25
CA ALA A 343 -11.57 -2.76 1.14
C ALA A 343 -10.23 -2.94 0.41
N ALA A 344 -9.16 -2.51 1.06
CA ALA A 344 -7.80 -2.97 0.81
C ALA A 344 -7.49 -4.15 1.75
N VAL A 345 -7.02 -5.25 1.19
CA VAL A 345 -6.84 -6.52 1.92
C VAL A 345 -5.44 -7.05 1.71
N GLY A 346 -4.77 -7.42 2.80
CA GLY A 346 -3.49 -8.12 2.79
C GLY A 346 -3.58 -9.52 3.40
N ILE A 347 -2.65 -10.39 3.02
CA ILE A 347 -2.49 -11.70 3.67
C ILE A 347 -2.19 -11.51 5.16
N TYR A 348 -2.38 -12.58 5.93
CA TYR A 348 -2.23 -12.60 7.40
C TYR A 348 -3.19 -11.64 8.12
N GLY A 349 -4.30 -11.20 7.47
CA GLY A 349 -5.39 -10.47 8.11
C GLY A 349 -5.28 -8.95 8.10
N GLN A 350 -4.40 -8.38 7.27
CA GLN A 350 -4.33 -6.92 7.10
C GLN A 350 -5.58 -6.42 6.41
N LEU A 351 -6.12 -5.29 6.87
CA LEU A 351 -7.36 -4.73 6.35
C LEU A 351 -7.39 -3.20 6.48
N ILE A 352 -7.87 -2.54 5.44
CA ILE A 352 -8.54 -1.24 5.52
C ILE A 352 -9.91 -1.44 4.87
N TRP A 353 -10.97 -1.35 5.66
CA TRP A 353 -12.35 -1.43 5.18
C TRP A 353 -12.99 -0.06 5.28
N VAL A 354 -13.74 0.32 4.26
CA VAL A 354 -14.33 1.65 4.11
C VAL A 354 -15.80 1.52 3.75
N ASP A 355 -16.66 2.17 4.50
CA ASP A 355 -18.08 2.34 4.23
C ASP A 355 -18.39 3.84 4.07
N PRO A 356 -18.46 4.35 2.84
CA PRO A 356 -18.71 5.76 2.59
C PRO A 356 -20.12 6.22 3.03
N ASN A 357 -21.09 5.30 3.02
CA ASN A 357 -22.48 5.65 3.36
C ASN A 357 -22.67 5.96 4.85
N ASN A 358 -21.88 5.30 5.69
CA ASN A 358 -21.91 5.46 7.13
C ASN A 358 -20.67 6.20 7.68
N GLU A 359 -19.81 6.70 6.78
CA GLU A 359 -18.55 7.39 7.09
C GLU A 359 -17.64 6.57 8.01
N ILE A 360 -17.59 5.23 7.83
CA ILE A 360 -16.81 4.34 8.69
C ILE A 360 -15.54 3.86 7.95
N VAL A 361 -14.43 3.90 8.68
CA VAL A 361 -13.18 3.21 8.31
C VAL A 361 -12.79 2.27 9.43
N ILE A 362 -12.52 1.00 9.10
CA ILE A 362 -11.96 0.01 10.02
C ILE A 362 -10.59 -0.42 9.48
N ALA A 363 -9.52 -0.20 10.24
CA ALA A 363 -8.20 -0.74 9.91
C ALA A 363 -7.80 -1.81 10.92
N MET A 364 -7.20 -2.90 10.43
CA MET A 364 -6.69 -4.01 11.23
C MET A 364 -5.28 -4.39 10.79
N GLN A 365 -4.44 -4.62 11.78
CA GLN A 365 -3.11 -5.20 11.68
C GLN A 365 -3.14 -6.56 12.39
N SER A 366 -2.77 -7.63 11.70
CA SER A 366 -2.92 -8.99 12.25
C SER A 366 -1.72 -9.87 11.88
N ALA A 367 -1.54 -10.94 12.64
CA ALA A 367 -0.56 -12.00 12.41
C ALA A 367 -1.26 -13.36 12.35
N TRP A 368 -2.25 -13.54 11.45
CA TRP A 368 -2.98 -14.79 11.29
C TRP A 368 -2.05 -16.01 11.21
N PRO A 369 -2.50 -17.21 11.60
CA PRO A 369 -1.67 -18.42 11.58
C PRO A 369 -1.27 -18.86 10.17
N SER A 370 -1.93 -18.37 9.13
CA SER A 370 -1.61 -18.63 7.72
C SER A 370 -1.80 -17.38 6.88
N ALA A 371 -1.24 -17.36 5.68
CA ALA A 371 -1.39 -16.26 4.72
C ALA A 371 -2.87 -15.93 4.42
N GLY A 372 -3.72 -16.95 4.40
CA GLY A 372 -5.16 -16.80 4.30
C GLY A 372 -5.87 -18.15 4.20
N SER A 373 -7.15 -18.13 4.55
CA SER A 373 -8.07 -19.23 4.33
C SER A 373 -9.50 -18.70 4.20
N ARG A 374 -10.39 -19.52 3.62
CA ARG A 374 -11.81 -19.15 3.52
C ARG A 374 -12.43 -18.88 4.91
N ALA A 375 -12.09 -19.69 5.92
CA ALA A 375 -12.62 -19.54 7.27
C ALA A 375 -12.14 -18.22 7.91
N LEU A 376 -10.84 -17.92 7.88
CA LEU A 376 -10.30 -16.68 8.43
C LEU A 376 -10.87 -15.44 7.72
N ALA A 377 -10.99 -15.48 6.39
CA ALA A 377 -11.59 -14.40 5.62
C ALA A 377 -13.08 -14.23 5.96
N GLY A 378 -13.84 -15.32 6.10
CA GLY A 378 -15.26 -15.27 6.46
C GLY A 378 -15.49 -14.68 7.84
N GLN A 379 -14.72 -15.10 8.85
CA GLN A 379 -14.79 -14.53 10.20
C GLN A 379 -14.43 -13.02 10.21
N ARG A 380 -13.43 -12.62 9.44
CA ARG A 380 -13.06 -11.19 9.30
C ARG A 380 -14.24 -10.36 8.81
N TRP A 381 -14.94 -10.81 7.77
CA TRP A 381 -16.09 -10.09 7.26
C TRP A 381 -17.25 -10.06 8.27
N ALA A 382 -17.54 -11.17 8.93
CA ALA A 382 -18.59 -11.23 9.94
C ALA A 382 -18.34 -10.28 11.11
N VAL A 383 -17.12 -10.17 11.62
CA VAL A 383 -16.78 -9.24 12.71
C VAL A 383 -16.79 -7.78 12.23
N VAL A 384 -16.33 -7.49 11.01
CA VAL A 384 -16.39 -6.13 10.43
C VAL A 384 -17.84 -5.66 10.32
N ASP A 385 -18.72 -6.49 9.79
CA ASP A 385 -20.17 -6.19 9.65
C ASP A 385 -20.81 -5.96 11.03
N ALA A 386 -20.45 -6.76 12.05
CA ALA A 386 -20.93 -6.59 13.41
C ALA A 386 -20.45 -5.28 14.06
N ILE A 387 -19.17 -4.93 13.89
CA ILE A 387 -18.61 -3.65 14.36
C ILE A 387 -19.31 -2.48 13.68
N ALA A 388 -19.44 -2.50 12.36
CA ALA A 388 -20.09 -1.44 11.60
C ALA A 388 -21.57 -1.25 12.05
N THR A 389 -22.28 -2.35 12.28
CA THR A 389 -23.66 -2.32 12.82
C THR A 389 -23.71 -1.67 14.21
N ALA A 390 -22.80 -2.07 15.11
CA ALA A 390 -22.78 -1.56 16.47
C ALA A 390 -22.45 -0.05 16.53
N VAL A 391 -21.49 0.39 15.72
CA VAL A 391 -21.09 1.82 15.67
C VAL A 391 -22.21 2.68 15.08
N ASN A 392 -23.01 2.17 14.15
CA ASN A 392 -24.14 2.89 13.57
C ASN A 392 -25.38 2.95 14.51
N ALA A 393 -25.55 2.00 15.43
CA ALA A 393 -26.73 1.93 16.28
C ALA A 393 -26.79 3.02 17.36
N GLU A 394 -25.69 3.71 17.65
CA GLU A 394 -25.60 4.79 18.64
C GLU A 394 -25.68 6.20 18.04
N ASN A 395 -25.83 6.32 16.72
CA ASN A 395 -26.09 7.57 16.03
C ASN A 395 -27.59 7.71 15.72
#